data_bc9f4c60d8c59b5ffa78c38731609b08
#
_entry.id   bc9f4c60d8c59b5ffa78c38731609b08
#
_cell.length_a   1.000
_cell.length_b   1.000
_cell.length_c   1.000
_cell.angle_alpha   90.00
_cell.angle_beta   90.00
_cell.angle_gamma   90.00
#
_symmetry.space_group_name_H-M   'P 1'
#
loop_
_entity.id
_entity.type
_entity.pdbx_description
1 polymer ?
#
loop_
_entity_poly.entity_id
_entity_poly.type
_entity_poly.pdbx_seq_one_letter_code
_entity_poly.pdbx_strand_id
1 'polypeptide(L)'
;GFVVFIGATIIGFWYWCTDQHIVQRVLGQVPGESNVEVMKRARRGTIAAGFFKVLPCFMFLIPGMIAAALAQKGAIQMNETDAAFAIMVKTVLPAGIKGIVTIGFICALVASLAAFFNSCATLFTEDFYKPLKKGMSEAHYVLVGRIATVVVVILGFAWLPIMMKMDTLYNYLQGIQSLLAPAMVAVFAMGIFFKKITPKAGEYTMITGFGIGMLRLVTNVITDTGKATMDGAFWDYTAWFWQTNWLVFECWLLVFLIIFMIV
;
A
#
# COMPACT_ATOMS: atom_id res chain seq x y z
N GLY A 1 2.34 9.95 -19.77
CA GLY A 1 3.66 9.36 -19.47
C GLY A 1 4.30 9.90 -18.20
N PHE A 2 4.52 11.22 -18.11
CA PHE A 2 5.25 11.85 -17.00
C PHE A 2 4.56 11.67 -15.62
N VAL A 3 3.26 11.86 -15.55
CA VAL A 3 2.47 11.69 -14.31
C VAL A 3 2.51 10.24 -13.81
N VAL A 4 2.47 9.26 -14.70
CA VAL A 4 2.59 7.84 -14.35
C VAL A 4 3.95 7.55 -13.75
N PHE A 5 5.02 8.09 -14.34
CA PHE A 5 6.38 7.89 -13.84
C PHE A 5 6.57 8.48 -12.43
N ILE A 6 6.10 9.71 -12.20
CA ILE A 6 6.23 10.36 -10.89
C ILE A 6 5.31 9.70 -9.86
N GLY A 7 4.03 9.46 -10.19
CA GLY A 7 3.09 8.86 -9.27
C GLY A 7 3.51 7.46 -8.83
N ALA A 8 3.88 6.58 -9.76
CA ALA A 8 4.40 5.26 -9.39
C ALA A 8 5.66 5.34 -8.50
N THR A 9 6.48 6.39 -8.67
CA THR A 9 7.65 6.62 -7.82
C THR A 9 7.26 7.03 -6.40
N ILE A 10 6.20 7.83 -6.22
CA ILE A 10 5.69 8.24 -4.91
C ILE A 10 5.25 7.00 -4.11
N ILE A 11 4.39 6.17 -4.70
CA ILE A 11 3.94 4.92 -4.06
C ILE A 11 5.11 3.98 -3.82
N GLY A 12 6.03 3.87 -4.78
CA GLY A 12 7.24 3.06 -4.62
C GLY A 12 8.12 3.52 -3.47
N PHE A 13 8.33 4.82 -3.31
CA PHE A 13 9.10 5.40 -2.20
C PHE A 13 8.42 5.10 -0.86
N TRP A 14 7.10 5.34 -0.76
CA TRP A 14 6.34 5.00 0.44
C TRP A 14 6.50 3.52 0.80
N TYR A 15 6.23 2.63 -0.13
CA TYR A 15 6.26 1.18 0.09
C TYR A 15 7.65 0.66 0.50
N TRP A 16 8.73 1.12 -0.18
CA TRP A 16 10.06 0.59 0.06
C TRP A 16 10.82 1.26 1.20
N CYS A 17 10.54 2.53 1.48
CA CYS A 17 11.32 3.31 2.44
C CYS A 17 10.61 3.52 3.77
N THR A 18 9.28 3.42 3.83
CA THR A 18 8.52 3.78 5.03
C THR A 18 7.58 2.70 5.54
N ASP A 19 7.32 1.65 4.75
CA ASP A 19 6.45 0.56 5.20
C ASP A 19 7.11 -0.26 6.31
N GLN A 20 6.45 -0.32 7.46
CA GLN A 20 6.94 -0.99 8.67
C GLN A 20 7.31 -2.45 8.42
N HIS A 21 6.49 -3.17 7.68
CA HIS A 21 6.68 -4.60 7.42
C HIS A 21 7.96 -4.90 6.60
N ILE A 22 8.44 -3.95 5.80
CA ILE A 22 9.68 -4.06 5.04
C ILE A 22 10.86 -3.55 5.87
N VAL A 23 10.72 -2.34 6.43
CA VAL A 23 11.79 -1.65 7.15
C VAL A 23 12.27 -2.44 8.36
N GLN A 24 11.35 -3.02 9.15
CA GLN A 24 11.73 -3.83 10.31
C GLN A 24 12.57 -5.07 9.96
N ARG A 25 12.38 -5.64 8.77
CA ARG A 25 13.18 -6.79 8.30
C ARG A 25 14.58 -6.37 7.83
N VAL A 26 14.67 -5.20 7.22
CA VAL A 26 15.96 -4.66 6.74
C VAL A 26 16.83 -4.21 7.91
N LEU A 27 16.21 -3.58 8.93
CA LEU A 27 16.92 -3.05 10.11
C LEU A 27 17.08 -4.05 11.26
N GLY A 28 16.48 -5.25 11.14
CA GLY A 28 16.61 -6.30 12.15
C GLY A 28 18.07 -6.63 12.45
N GLN A 29 18.47 -6.50 13.72
CA GLN A 29 19.84 -6.80 14.17
C GLN A 29 19.97 -8.27 14.56
N VAL A 30 21.12 -8.85 14.25
CA VAL A 30 21.53 -10.14 14.78
C VAL A 30 22.37 -9.89 16.03
N PRO A 31 22.18 -10.62 17.14
CA PRO A 31 22.98 -10.44 18.34
C PRO A 31 24.50 -10.53 18.03
N GLY A 32 25.25 -9.54 18.49
CA GLY A 32 26.71 -9.47 18.26
C GLY A 32 27.16 -8.77 16.98
N GLU A 33 26.26 -8.37 16.08
CA GLU A 33 26.62 -7.55 14.92
C GLU A 33 26.94 -6.10 15.27
N SER A 34 27.98 -5.56 14.63
CA SER A 34 28.27 -4.13 14.69
C SER A 34 27.31 -3.32 13.79
N ASN A 35 27.07 -2.05 14.12
CA ASN A 35 26.25 -1.14 13.29
C ASN A 35 26.72 -1.05 11.83
N VAL A 36 28.02 -1.20 11.58
CA VAL A 36 28.62 -1.19 10.24
C VAL A 36 28.23 -2.44 9.45
N GLU A 37 28.20 -3.60 10.10
CA GLU A 37 27.78 -4.86 9.47
C GLU A 37 26.30 -4.86 9.15
N VAL A 38 25.46 -4.37 10.08
CA VAL A 38 24.01 -4.18 9.86
C VAL A 38 23.79 -3.30 8.63
N MET A 39 24.50 -2.16 8.54
CA MET A 39 24.38 -1.24 7.39
C MET A 39 24.82 -1.89 6.06
N LYS A 40 25.92 -2.64 6.06
CA LYS A 40 26.39 -3.37 4.86
C LYS A 40 25.38 -4.42 4.42
N ARG A 41 24.83 -5.17 5.37
CA ARG A 41 23.81 -6.19 5.11
C ARG A 41 22.53 -5.56 4.56
N ALA A 42 22.04 -4.49 5.18
CA ALA A 42 20.86 -3.74 4.74
C ALA A 42 21.03 -3.25 3.30
N ARG A 43 22.15 -2.62 2.96
CA ARG A 43 22.44 -2.17 1.58
C ARG A 43 22.43 -3.32 0.57
N ARG A 44 23.14 -4.42 0.85
CA ARG A 44 23.18 -5.59 -0.05
C ARG A 44 21.81 -6.22 -0.21
N GLY A 45 21.06 -6.37 0.89
CA GLY A 45 19.70 -6.92 0.88
C GLY A 45 18.74 -6.06 0.07
N THR A 46 18.78 -4.74 0.24
CA THR A 46 17.93 -3.81 -0.51
C THR A 46 18.24 -3.83 -2.01
N ILE A 47 19.52 -3.84 -2.40
CA ILE A 47 19.91 -3.92 -3.81
C ILE A 47 19.45 -5.25 -4.42
N ALA A 48 19.70 -6.37 -3.73
CA ALA A 48 19.26 -7.69 -4.19
C ALA A 48 17.73 -7.76 -4.32
N ALA A 49 16.98 -7.22 -3.34
CA ALA A 49 15.53 -7.15 -3.40
C ALA A 49 15.03 -6.34 -4.60
N GLY A 50 15.70 -5.22 -4.95
CA GLY A 50 15.41 -4.43 -6.13
C GLY A 50 15.52 -5.25 -7.42
N PHE A 51 16.58 -6.04 -7.59
CA PHE A 51 16.73 -6.96 -8.73
C PHE A 51 15.63 -8.02 -8.77
N PHE A 52 15.33 -8.66 -7.63
CA PHE A 52 14.27 -9.66 -7.57
C PHE A 52 12.88 -9.07 -7.83
N LYS A 53 12.66 -7.80 -7.56
CA LYS A 53 11.38 -7.12 -7.83
C LYS A 53 11.06 -6.96 -9.32
N VAL A 54 12.05 -7.07 -10.19
CA VAL A 54 11.85 -7.05 -11.65
C VAL A 54 11.18 -8.35 -12.13
N LEU A 55 11.43 -9.49 -11.45
CA LEU A 55 10.87 -10.79 -11.85
C LEU A 55 9.33 -10.82 -11.89
N PRO A 56 8.57 -10.28 -10.89
CA PRO A 56 7.12 -10.24 -10.93
C PRO A 56 6.55 -9.55 -12.18
N CYS A 57 7.26 -8.54 -12.75
CA CYS A 57 6.82 -7.93 -14.00
C CYS A 57 6.69 -8.97 -15.12
N PHE A 58 7.66 -9.85 -15.26
CA PHE A 58 7.62 -10.92 -16.25
C PHE A 58 6.63 -12.02 -15.87
N MET A 59 6.53 -12.36 -14.59
CA MET A 59 5.69 -13.46 -14.10
C MET A 59 4.20 -13.13 -14.13
N PHE A 60 3.80 -11.87 -14.05
CA PHE A 60 2.39 -11.45 -14.03
C PHE A 60 1.98 -10.67 -15.26
N LEU A 61 2.82 -9.75 -15.75
CA LEU A 61 2.47 -8.92 -16.88
C LEU A 61 2.37 -9.73 -18.17
N ILE A 62 3.35 -10.60 -18.44
CA ILE A 62 3.35 -11.42 -19.66
C ILE A 62 2.14 -12.40 -19.70
N PRO A 63 1.87 -13.19 -18.66
CA PRO A 63 0.65 -14.01 -18.63
C PRO A 63 -0.64 -13.20 -18.76
N GLY A 64 -0.71 -12.00 -18.17
CA GLY A 64 -1.84 -11.09 -18.34
C GLY A 64 -2.05 -10.65 -19.79
N MET A 65 -0.98 -10.30 -20.49
CA MET A 65 -1.03 -9.96 -21.93
C MET A 65 -1.46 -11.16 -22.78
N ILE A 66 -0.95 -12.35 -22.46
CA ILE A 66 -1.35 -13.60 -23.13
C ILE A 66 -2.84 -13.87 -22.90
N ALA A 67 -3.32 -13.72 -21.66
CA ALA A 67 -4.73 -13.89 -21.33
C ALA A 67 -5.63 -12.95 -22.15
N ALA A 68 -5.26 -11.68 -22.23
CA ALA A 68 -5.98 -10.69 -23.03
C ALA A 68 -6.00 -11.04 -24.52
N ALA A 69 -4.88 -11.49 -25.09
CA ALA A 69 -4.80 -11.91 -26.48
C ALA A 69 -5.64 -13.18 -26.76
N LEU A 70 -5.66 -14.15 -25.84
CA LEU A 70 -6.48 -15.35 -25.95
C LEU A 70 -7.98 -15.05 -25.83
N ALA A 71 -8.34 -14.11 -24.95
CA ALA A 71 -9.73 -13.66 -24.83
C ALA A 71 -10.22 -12.95 -26.10
N GLN A 72 -9.39 -12.10 -26.71
CA GLN A 72 -9.70 -11.43 -27.99
C GLN A 72 -9.90 -12.44 -29.15
N LYS A 73 -9.16 -13.55 -29.11
CA LYS A 73 -9.32 -14.64 -30.11
C LYS A 73 -10.48 -15.58 -29.78
N GLY A 74 -11.22 -15.36 -28.70
CA GLY A 74 -12.31 -16.25 -28.28
C GLY A 74 -11.86 -17.61 -27.73
N ALA A 75 -10.54 -17.78 -27.47
CA ALA A 75 -10.00 -19.05 -26.95
C ALA A 75 -10.27 -19.24 -25.46
N ILE A 76 -10.47 -18.18 -24.71
CA ILE A 76 -10.88 -18.18 -23.30
C ILE A 76 -11.99 -17.16 -23.06
N GLN A 77 -12.90 -17.48 -22.15
CA GLN A 77 -13.91 -16.51 -21.69
C GLN A 77 -13.37 -15.80 -20.44
N MET A 78 -13.32 -14.48 -20.51
CA MET A 78 -12.82 -13.63 -19.44
C MET A 78 -13.89 -12.59 -19.10
N ASN A 79 -14.71 -12.88 -18.09
CA ASN A 79 -15.80 -12.00 -17.66
C ASN A 79 -15.29 -10.84 -16.79
N GLU A 80 -14.18 -11.06 -16.08
CA GLU A 80 -13.57 -10.10 -15.16
C GLU A 80 -12.05 -10.05 -15.39
N THR A 81 -11.49 -8.85 -15.41
CA THR A 81 -10.05 -8.66 -15.60
C THR A 81 -9.23 -9.23 -14.45
N ASP A 82 -9.75 -9.16 -13.23
CA ASP A 82 -9.07 -9.66 -12.03
C ASP A 82 -8.99 -11.19 -12.00
N ALA A 83 -9.84 -11.89 -12.75
CA ALA A 83 -9.81 -13.34 -12.90
C ALA A 83 -8.74 -13.86 -13.89
N ALA A 84 -8.06 -12.98 -14.63
CA ALA A 84 -7.13 -13.36 -15.71
C ALA A 84 -6.08 -14.39 -15.28
N PHE A 85 -5.43 -14.18 -14.12
CA PHE A 85 -4.42 -15.09 -13.59
C PHE A 85 -5.00 -16.47 -13.26
N ALA A 86 -6.15 -16.52 -12.58
CA ALA A 86 -6.81 -17.76 -12.22
C ALA A 86 -7.27 -18.56 -13.46
N ILE A 87 -7.79 -17.87 -14.48
CA ILE A 87 -8.19 -18.46 -15.75
C ILE A 87 -6.97 -19.04 -16.47
N MET A 88 -5.86 -18.32 -16.53
CA MET A 88 -4.61 -18.83 -17.15
C MET A 88 -4.07 -20.06 -16.43
N VAL A 89 -4.04 -20.05 -15.09
CA VAL A 89 -3.65 -21.23 -14.30
C VAL A 89 -4.55 -22.41 -14.59
N LYS A 90 -5.88 -22.17 -14.68
CA LYS A 90 -6.88 -23.22 -14.93
C LYS A 90 -6.77 -23.81 -16.33
N THR A 91 -6.52 -22.98 -17.35
CA THR A 91 -6.63 -23.42 -18.76
C THR A 91 -5.30 -23.88 -19.36
N VAL A 92 -4.19 -23.26 -19.01
CA VAL A 92 -2.90 -23.47 -19.67
C VAL A 92 -2.04 -24.50 -18.94
N LEU A 93 -2.12 -24.57 -17.61
CA LEU A 93 -1.23 -25.43 -16.83
C LEU A 93 -1.73 -26.88 -16.73
N PRO A 94 -0.85 -27.89 -16.84
CA PRO A 94 -1.18 -29.30 -16.56
C PRO A 94 -1.47 -29.50 -15.07
N ALA A 95 -2.23 -30.56 -14.74
CA ALA A 95 -2.81 -30.80 -13.41
C ALA A 95 -1.80 -30.72 -12.25
N GLY A 96 -0.61 -31.31 -12.38
CA GLY A 96 0.43 -31.28 -11.33
C GLY A 96 1.00 -29.88 -11.07
N ILE A 97 1.36 -29.18 -12.14
CA ILE A 97 1.90 -27.80 -12.03
C ILE A 97 0.83 -26.85 -11.52
N LYS A 98 -0.42 -27.00 -11.92
CA LYS A 98 -1.57 -26.26 -11.41
C LYS A 98 -1.67 -26.32 -9.89
N GLY A 99 -1.53 -27.54 -9.32
CA GLY A 99 -1.53 -27.72 -7.87
C GLY A 99 -0.38 -26.98 -7.17
N ILE A 100 0.85 -27.06 -7.69
CA ILE A 100 2.02 -26.37 -7.13
C ILE A 100 1.82 -24.86 -7.15
N VAL A 101 1.37 -24.28 -8.26
CA VAL A 101 1.13 -22.84 -8.40
C VAL A 101 0.04 -22.37 -7.44
N THR A 102 -1.05 -23.14 -7.32
CA THR A 102 -2.16 -22.80 -6.41
C THR A 102 -1.71 -22.82 -4.95
N ILE A 103 -0.97 -23.85 -4.52
CA ILE A 103 -0.42 -23.93 -3.15
C ILE A 103 0.58 -22.79 -2.92
N GLY A 104 1.47 -22.52 -3.87
CA GLY A 104 2.42 -21.41 -3.78
C GLY A 104 1.74 -20.05 -3.60
N PHE A 105 0.64 -19.83 -4.32
CA PHE A 105 -0.17 -18.61 -4.19
C PHE A 105 -0.82 -18.51 -2.81
N ILE A 106 -1.42 -19.57 -2.30
CA ILE A 106 -2.01 -19.60 -0.95
C ILE A 106 -0.93 -19.34 0.12
N CYS A 107 0.22 -19.99 0.02
CA CYS A 107 1.34 -19.78 0.93
C CYS A 107 1.82 -18.31 0.92
N ALA A 108 1.91 -17.69 -0.26
CA ALA A 108 2.29 -16.29 -0.39
C ALA A 108 1.27 -15.35 0.26
N LEU A 109 -0.03 -15.62 0.10
CA LEU A 109 -1.10 -14.86 0.76
C LEU A 109 -1.01 -14.97 2.28
N VAL A 110 -0.89 -16.18 2.82
CA VAL A 110 -0.78 -16.41 4.27
C VAL A 110 0.46 -15.71 4.84
N ALA A 111 1.61 -15.81 4.17
CA ALA A 111 2.85 -15.17 4.60
C ALA A 111 2.73 -13.64 4.61
N SER A 112 2.09 -13.06 3.59
CA SER A 112 1.87 -11.61 3.51
C SER A 112 0.92 -11.12 4.60
N LEU A 113 -0.21 -11.78 4.79
CA LEU A 113 -1.18 -11.44 5.85
C LEU A 113 -0.54 -11.54 7.24
N ALA A 114 0.22 -12.59 7.51
CA ALA A 114 0.92 -12.75 8.78
C ALA A 114 1.91 -11.59 9.04
N ALA A 115 2.63 -11.15 7.99
CA ALA A 115 3.55 -10.02 8.11
C ALA A 115 2.84 -8.70 8.38
N PHE A 116 1.71 -8.43 7.71
CA PHE A 116 0.89 -7.24 7.96
C PHE A 116 0.30 -7.23 9.36
N PHE A 117 -0.28 -8.32 9.80
CA PHE A 117 -0.86 -8.43 11.13
C PHE A 117 0.18 -8.23 12.23
N ASN A 118 1.37 -8.81 12.06
CA ASN A 118 2.48 -8.59 12.98
C ASN A 118 2.90 -7.12 13.02
N SER A 119 2.99 -6.45 11.87
CA SER A 119 3.33 -5.03 11.81
C SER A 119 2.28 -4.15 12.48
N CYS A 120 0.99 -4.39 12.22
CA CYS A 120 -0.10 -3.67 12.87
C CYS A 120 -0.10 -3.86 14.39
N ALA A 121 0.10 -5.10 14.85
CA ALA A 121 0.18 -5.42 16.28
C ALA A 121 1.37 -4.70 16.94
N THR A 122 2.53 -4.70 16.29
CA THR A 122 3.74 -4.03 16.79
C THR A 122 3.54 -2.52 16.89
N LEU A 123 3.09 -1.87 15.81
CA LEU A 123 2.83 -0.43 15.77
C LEU A 123 1.82 -0.02 16.85
N PHE A 124 0.71 -0.74 16.94
CA PHE A 124 -0.30 -0.42 17.95
C PHE A 124 0.24 -0.59 19.37
N THR A 125 0.94 -1.68 19.65
CA THR A 125 1.43 -1.99 21.00
C THR A 125 2.57 -1.06 21.40
N GLU A 126 3.57 -0.86 20.54
CA GLU A 126 4.78 -0.08 20.87
C GLU A 126 4.52 1.42 20.82
N ASP A 127 3.81 1.91 19.81
CA ASP A 127 3.66 3.34 19.57
C ASP A 127 2.45 3.96 20.28
N PHE A 128 1.36 3.20 20.45
CA PHE A 128 0.16 3.73 21.10
C PHE A 128 -0.03 3.20 22.52
N TYR A 129 -0.02 1.88 22.71
CA TYR A 129 -0.42 1.32 24.01
C TYR A 129 0.66 1.46 25.07
N LYS A 130 1.91 1.13 24.75
CA LYS A 130 3.04 1.14 25.69
C LYS A 130 3.36 2.53 26.26
N PRO A 131 3.30 3.62 25.50
CA PRO A 131 3.42 4.98 26.04
C PRO A 131 2.30 5.36 27.02
N LEU A 132 1.06 4.88 26.78
CA LEU A 132 -0.11 5.16 27.61
C LEU A 132 -0.14 4.33 28.90
N LYS A 133 0.34 3.08 28.85
CA LYS A 133 0.32 2.10 29.94
C LYS A 133 1.73 1.55 30.21
N LYS A 134 2.57 2.40 30.80
CA LYS A 134 3.95 2.05 31.16
C LYS A 134 3.99 1.07 32.34
N GLY A 135 4.97 0.16 32.34
CA GLY A 135 5.25 -0.72 33.47
C GLY A 135 4.40 -1.99 33.55
N MET A 136 3.67 -2.34 32.49
CA MET A 136 2.97 -3.62 32.40
C MET A 136 3.94 -4.76 32.08
N SER A 137 3.52 -6.01 32.35
CA SER A 137 4.33 -7.19 32.01
C SER A 137 4.42 -7.40 30.51
N GLU A 138 5.48 -8.03 30.03
CA GLU A 138 5.66 -8.40 28.61
C GLU A 138 4.51 -9.29 28.10
N ALA A 139 4.02 -10.21 28.94
CA ALA A 139 2.86 -11.04 28.59
C ALA A 139 1.59 -10.21 28.33
N HIS A 140 1.41 -9.10 29.06
CA HIS A 140 0.30 -8.18 28.84
C HIS A 140 0.43 -7.46 27.48
N TYR A 141 1.61 -6.96 27.11
CA TYR A 141 1.83 -6.32 25.82
C TYR A 141 1.62 -7.29 24.65
N VAL A 142 2.05 -8.55 24.80
CA VAL A 142 1.78 -9.61 23.80
C VAL A 142 0.27 -9.85 23.65
N LEU A 143 -0.49 -9.88 24.76
CA LEU A 143 -1.94 -10.03 24.70
C LEU A 143 -2.61 -8.86 23.96
N VAL A 144 -2.19 -7.63 24.25
CA VAL A 144 -2.67 -6.42 23.56
C VAL A 144 -2.39 -6.51 22.06
N GLY A 145 -1.21 -6.93 21.66
CA GLY A 145 -0.86 -7.13 20.24
C GLY A 145 -1.76 -8.17 19.56
N ARG A 146 -2.07 -9.27 20.24
CA ARG A 146 -3.02 -10.29 19.72
C ARG A 146 -4.44 -9.72 19.56
N ILE A 147 -4.92 -8.95 20.53
CA ILE A 147 -6.23 -8.29 20.43
C ILE A 147 -6.24 -7.30 19.26
N ALA A 148 -5.20 -6.49 19.13
CA ALA A 148 -5.06 -5.55 18.01
C ALA A 148 -5.11 -6.29 16.66
N THR A 149 -4.42 -7.43 16.52
CA THR A 149 -4.50 -8.28 15.33
C THR A 149 -5.94 -8.70 15.02
N VAL A 150 -6.67 -9.21 16.02
CA VAL A 150 -8.07 -9.63 15.83
C VAL A 150 -8.94 -8.47 15.39
N VAL A 151 -8.78 -7.29 15.98
CA VAL A 151 -9.53 -6.09 15.60
C VAL A 151 -9.24 -5.70 14.15
N VAL A 152 -7.97 -5.70 13.73
CA VAL A 152 -7.59 -5.40 12.34
C VAL A 152 -8.20 -6.40 11.36
N VAL A 153 -8.22 -7.69 11.69
CA VAL A 153 -8.86 -8.72 10.87
C VAL A 153 -10.36 -8.45 10.72
N ILE A 154 -11.06 -8.15 11.82
CA ILE A 154 -12.50 -7.84 11.78
C ILE A 154 -12.77 -6.60 10.93
N LEU A 155 -11.97 -5.54 11.09
CA LEU A 155 -12.08 -4.34 10.24
C LEU A 155 -11.83 -4.64 8.76
N GLY A 156 -10.87 -5.51 8.46
CA GLY A 156 -10.61 -5.96 7.09
C GLY A 156 -11.82 -6.69 6.49
N PHE A 157 -12.45 -7.59 7.23
CA PHE A 157 -13.68 -8.26 6.78
C PHE A 157 -14.85 -7.29 6.61
N ALA A 158 -15.01 -6.32 7.50
CA ALA A 158 -16.04 -5.30 7.38
C ALA A 158 -15.83 -4.40 6.15
N TRP A 159 -14.59 -4.27 5.66
CA TRP A 159 -14.25 -3.48 4.48
C TRP A 159 -14.48 -4.23 3.15
N LEU A 160 -14.51 -5.57 3.16
CA LEU A 160 -14.69 -6.40 1.97
C LEU A 160 -15.90 -6.01 1.09
N PRO A 161 -17.11 -5.73 1.63
CA PRO A 161 -18.25 -5.36 0.80
C PRO A 161 -18.03 -4.08 -0.01
N ILE A 162 -17.20 -3.16 0.48
CA ILE A 162 -16.84 -1.93 -0.23
C ILE A 162 -15.91 -2.27 -1.40
N MET A 163 -14.91 -3.12 -1.16
CA MET A 163 -13.96 -3.56 -2.21
C MET A 163 -14.65 -4.31 -3.34
N MET A 164 -15.64 -5.14 -3.03
CA MET A 164 -16.36 -5.96 -4.03
C MET A 164 -17.22 -5.12 -5.00
N LYS A 165 -17.47 -3.85 -4.71
CA LYS A 165 -18.21 -2.95 -5.60
C LYS A 165 -17.32 -2.25 -6.63
N MET A 166 -16.01 -2.39 -6.54
CA MET A 166 -15.05 -1.69 -7.40
C MET A 166 -14.81 -2.44 -8.70
N ASP A 167 -14.62 -1.70 -9.80
CA ASP A 167 -14.45 -2.27 -11.15
C ASP A 167 -13.20 -3.14 -11.27
N THR A 168 -12.09 -2.74 -10.64
CA THR A 168 -10.81 -3.47 -10.60
C THR A 168 -10.12 -3.31 -9.25
N LEU A 169 -9.74 -4.43 -8.65
CA LEU A 169 -9.06 -4.45 -7.35
C LEU A 169 -7.73 -3.68 -7.39
N TYR A 170 -6.99 -3.79 -8.50
CA TYR A 170 -5.72 -3.07 -8.67
C TYR A 170 -5.91 -1.55 -8.61
N ASN A 171 -6.84 -0.99 -9.38
CA ASN A 171 -7.09 0.45 -9.40
C ASN A 171 -7.57 0.97 -8.04
N TYR A 172 -8.39 0.17 -7.36
CA TYR A 172 -8.86 0.49 -6.01
C TYR A 172 -7.69 0.56 -5.01
N LEU A 173 -6.82 -0.45 -4.97
CA LEU A 173 -5.66 -0.48 -4.08
C LEU A 173 -4.70 0.68 -4.35
N GLN A 174 -4.40 0.95 -5.62
CA GLN A 174 -3.56 2.07 -6.01
C GLN A 174 -4.20 3.42 -5.64
N GLY A 175 -5.50 3.53 -5.81
CA GLY A 175 -6.28 4.70 -5.39
C GLY A 175 -6.16 4.98 -3.90
N ILE A 176 -6.33 3.98 -3.04
CA ILE A 176 -6.16 4.14 -1.58
C ILE A 176 -4.72 4.50 -1.22
N GLN A 177 -3.75 3.84 -1.82
CA GLN A 177 -2.33 4.14 -1.57
C GLN A 177 -1.99 5.59 -1.95
N SER A 178 -2.54 6.08 -3.06
CA SER A 178 -2.34 7.46 -3.52
C SER A 178 -2.90 8.53 -2.57
N LEU A 179 -3.83 8.17 -1.69
CA LEU A 179 -4.38 9.10 -0.69
C LEU A 179 -3.45 9.28 0.51
N LEU A 180 -2.65 8.27 0.83
CA LEU A 180 -1.84 8.22 2.05
C LEU A 180 -0.33 8.41 1.77
N ALA A 181 0.17 7.84 0.68
CA ALA A 181 1.59 7.84 0.33
C ALA A 181 2.20 9.26 0.23
N PRO A 182 1.55 10.27 -0.38
CA PRO A 182 2.13 11.60 -0.52
C PRO A 182 2.48 12.26 0.80
N ALA A 183 1.66 12.07 1.85
CA ALA A 183 1.92 12.65 3.17
C ALA A 183 3.18 12.05 3.79
N MET A 184 3.32 10.74 3.74
CA MET A 184 4.50 10.04 4.26
C MET A 184 5.75 10.40 3.45
N VAL A 185 5.65 10.41 2.11
CA VAL A 185 6.77 10.75 1.23
C VAL A 185 7.23 12.19 1.45
N ALA A 186 6.30 13.16 1.58
CA ALA A 186 6.65 14.55 1.87
C ALA A 186 7.46 14.67 3.17
N VAL A 187 6.97 14.10 4.25
CA VAL A 187 7.62 14.18 5.56
C VAL A 187 8.99 13.49 5.55
N PHE A 188 9.08 12.28 5.00
CA PHE A 188 10.34 11.54 4.96
C PHE A 188 11.36 12.21 4.03
N ALA A 189 10.98 12.56 2.80
CA ALA A 189 11.89 13.18 1.85
C ALA A 189 12.39 14.53 2.37
N MET A 190 11.49 15.39 2.83
CA MET A 190 11.86 16.69 3.35
C MET A 190 12.67 16.58 4.64
N GLY A 191 12.33 15.66 5.54
CA GLY A 191 13.07 15.42 6.78
C GLY A 191 14.50 14.90 6.55
N ILE A 192 14.73 14.10 5.51
CA ILE A 192 16.07 13.58 5.18
C ILE A 192 16.91 14.62 4.46
N PHE A 193 16.34 15.32 3.47
CA PHE A 193 17.12 16.21 2.59
C PHE A 193 17.23 17.65 3.12
N PHE A 194 16.31 18.12 3.97
CA PHE A 194 16.26 19.51 4.44
C PHE A 194 16.36 19.61 5.96
N LYS A 195 17.54 19.96 6.46
CA LYS A 195 17.84 20.08 7.90
C LYS A 195 17.07 21.20 8.62
N LYS A 196 16.45 22.13 7.89
CA LYS A 196 15.71 23.27 8.47
C LYS A 196 14.26 22.92 8.83
N ILE A 197 13.75 21.77 8.41
CA ILE A 197 12.39 21.33 8.67
C ILE A 197 12.27 20.96 10.17
N THR A 198 11.26 21.52 10.81
CA THR A 198 10.99 21.24 12.23
C THR A 198 10.14 19.99 12.40
N PRO A 199 10.25 19.25 13.51
CA PRO A 199 9.38 18.12 13.81
C PRO A 199 7.89 18.47 13.76
N LYS A 200 7.53 19.67 14.23
CA LYS A 200 6.15 20.18 14.19
C LYS A 200 5.62 20.36 12.76
N ALA A 201 6.45 20.87 11.85
CA ALA A 201 6.07 20.96 10.44
C ALA A 201 5.75 19.58 9.84
N GLY A 202 6.55 18.57 10.19
CA GLY A 202 6.27 17.18 9.80
C GLY A 202 4.95 16.65 10.36
N GLU A 203 4.69 16.89 11.63
CA GLU A 203 3.44 16.49 12.30
C GLU A 203 2.20 17.12 11.64
N TYR A 204 2.21 18.45 11.44
CA TYR A 204 1.11 19.14 10.76
C TYR A 204 0.93 18.67 9.31
N THR A 205 2.02 18.41 8.59
CA THR A 205 1.98 17.89 7.22
C THR A 205 1.34 16.50 7.17
N MET A 206 1.68 15.62 8.11
CA MET A 206 1.05 14.30 8.21
C MET A 206 -0.45 14.40 8.50
N ILE A 207 -0.84 15.21 9.47
CA ILE A 207 -2.26 15.40 9.85
C ILE A 207 -3.04 15.98 8.67
N THR A 208 -2.50 17.01 8.02
CA THR A 208 -3.16 17.67 6.88
C THR A 208 -3.28 16.72 5.68
N GLY A 209 -2.20 16.05 5.32
CA GLY A 209 -2.19 15.13 4.17
C GLY A 209 -3.08 13.92 4.38
N PHE A 210 -3.05 13.33 5.58
CA PHE A 210 -3.96 12.25 5.95
C PHE A 210 -5.41 12.73 5.97
N GLY A 211 -5.69 13.91 6.50
CA GLY A 211 -7.03 14.52 6.52
C GLY A 211 -7.61 14.73 5.13
N ILE A 212 -6.83 15.28 4.19
CA ILE A 212 -7.23 15.46 2.80
C ILE A 212 -7.48 14.11 2.12
N GLY A 213 -6.58 13.14 2.31
CA GLY A 213 -6.72 11.79 1.78
C GLY A 213 -7.98 11.09 2.29
N MET A 214 -8.24 11.14 3.60
CA MET A 214 -9.43 10.55 4.21
C MET A 214 -10.72 11.24 3.77
N LEU A 215 -10.72 12.57 3.65
CA LEU A 215 -11.85 13.30 3.12
C LEU A 215 -12.23 12.82 1.72
N ARG A 216 -11.24 12.67 0.84
CA ARG A 216 -11.45 12.14 -0.50
C ARG A 216 -11.91 10.69 -0.50
N LEU A 217 -11.34 9.84 0.36
CA LEU A 217 -11.77 8.44 0.50
C LEU A 217 -13.25 8.35 0.91
N VAL A 218 -13.64 9.06 1.95
CA VAL A 218 -15.02 9.09 2.44
C VAL A 218 -15.97 9.58 1.37
N THR A 219 -15.62 10.65 0.67
CA THR A 219 -16.44 11.19 -0.44
C THR A 219 -16.56 10.16 -1.58
N ASN A 220 -15.49 9.50 -1.98
CA ASN A 220 -15.53 8.47 -3.02
C ASN A 220 -16.41 7.28 -2.62
N VAL A 221 -16.38 6.86 -1.35
CA VAL A 221 -17.24 5.77 -0.84
C VAL A 221 -18.72 6.18 -0.80
N ILE A 222 -19.03 7.42 -0.36
CA ILE A 222 -20.41 7.92 -0.26
C ILE A 222 -21.00 8.14 -1.65
N THR A 223 -20.22 8.66 -2.61
CA THR A 223 -20.67 8.94 -3.98
C THR A 223 -20.69 7.72 -4.88
N ASP A 224 -20.51 6.53 -4.31
CA ASP A 224 -20.41 5.26 -5.07
C ASP A 224 -19.47 5.39 -6.27
N THR A 225 -18.24 5.84 -5.93
CA THR A 225 -17.16 6.03 -6.92
C THR A 225 -17.43 7.07 -8.02
N GLY A 226 -18.12 8.15 -7.68
CA GLY A 226 -18.41 9.24 -8.61
C GLY A 226 -19.62 9.01 -9.52
N LYS A 227 -20.43 7.97 -9.26
CA LYS A 227 -21.66 7.70 -10.00
C LYS A 227 -22.87 8.45 -9.43
N ALA A 228 -22.86 8.79 -8.14
CA ALA A 228 -23.84 9.71 -7.60
C ALA A 228 -23.38 11.13 -7.89
N THR A 229 -24.01 11.79 -8.83
CA THR A 229 -23.86 13.24 -9.05
C THR A 229 -24.36 13.94 -7.80
N MET A 230 -23.44 14.47 -7.00
CA MET A 230 -23.82 15.48 -6.01
C MET A 230 -24.12 16.75 -6.80
N ASP A 231 -25.41 17.04 -7.00
CA ASP A 231 -25.84 18.22 -7.72
C ASP A 231 -25.60 19.48 -6.88
N GLY A 232 -25.02 20.50 -7.49
CA GLY A 232 -24.84 21.81 -6.90
C GLY A 232 -23.55 22.51 -7.31
N ALA A 233 -23.58 23.82 -7.37
CA ALA A 233 -22.48 24.67 -7.82
C ALA A 233 -21.13 24.38 -7.10
N PHE A 234 -21.16 24.00 -5.82
CA PHE A 234 -19.96 23.62 -5.08
C PHE A 234 -19.29 22.35 -5.64
N TRP A 235 -20.09 21.34 -5.97
CA TRP A 235 -19.59 20.06 -6.49
C TRP A 235 -19.09 20.21 -7.92
N ASP A 236 -19.76 21.00 -8.74
CA ASP A 236 -19.32 21.30 -10.10
C ASP A 236 -18.00 22.06 -10.11
N TYR A 237 -17.86 23.06 -9.22
CA TYR A 237 -16.64 23.84 -9.10
C TYR A 237 -15.45 23.01 -8.55
N THR A 238 -15.72 22.04 -7.68
CA THR A 238 -14.71 21.17 -7.08
C THR A 238 -14.55 19.82 -7.81
N ALA A 239 -15.23 19.61 -8.93
CA ALA A 239 -15.24 18.35 -9.68
C ALA A 239 -13.82 17.86 -10.04
N TRP A 240 -12.89 18.78 -10.37
CA TRP A 240 -11.52 18.47 -10.65
C TRP A 240 -10.85 17.72 -9.48
N PHE A 241 -11.17 18.03 -8.23
CA PHE A 241 -10.62 17.39 -7.04
C PHE A 241 -11.20 15.98 -6.83
N TRP A 242 -12.52 15.82 -7.00
CA TRP A 242 -13.21 14.56 -6.74
C TRP A 242 -13.08 13.54 -7.86
N GLN A 243 -13.04 14.02 -9.12
CA GLN A 243 -13.01 13.18 -10.32
C GLN A 243 -11.61 12.97 -10.90
N THR A 244 -10.60 13.68 -10.40
CA THR A 244 -9.23 13.56 -10.88
C THR A 244 -8.70 12.15 -10.69
N ASN A 245 -7.97 11.65 -11.69
CA ASN A 245 -7.28 10.36 -11.60
C ASN A 245 -6.35 10.33 -10.38
N TRP A 246 -6.27 9.19 -9.71
CA TRP A 246 -5.47 9.00 -8.50
C TRP A 246 -3.99 9.38 -8.69
N LEU A 247 -3.39 9.09 -9.85
CA LEU A 247 -2.00 9.48 -10.17
C LEU A 247 -1.78 11.00 -10.19
N VAL A 248 -2.75 11.75 -10.71
CA VAL A 248 -2.67 13.23 -10.75
C VAL A 248 -2.88 13.79 -9.35
N PHE A 249 -3.82 13.22 -8.62
CA PHE A 249 -4.11 13.64 -7.25
C PHE A 249 -2.90 13.46 -6.33
N GLU A 250 -2.23 12.32 -6.37
CA GLU A 250 -1.05 12.08 -5.51
C GLU A 250 0.10 13.02 -5.82
N CYS A 251 0.34 13.33 -7.11
CA CYS A 251 1.35 14.32 -7.50
C CYS A 251 1.00 15.72 -6.99
N TRP A 252 -0.27 16.13 -7.13
CA TRP A 252 -0.76 17.40 -6.62
C TRP A 252 -0.64 17.48 -5.10
N LEU A 253 -1.09 16.45 -4.40
CA LEU A 253 -1.05 16.39 -2.94
C LEU A 253 0.39 16.43 -2.43
N LEU A 254 1.32 15.72 -3.07
CA LEU A 254 2.74 15.75 -2.70
C LEU A 254 3.31 17.18 -2.82
N VAL A 255 3.08 17.85 -3.96
CA VAL A 255 3.57 19.22 -4.18
C VAL A 255 2.96 20.18 -3.17
N PHE A 256 1.65 20.09 -2.92
CA PHE A 256 0.96 20.88 -1.92
C PHE A 256 1.58 20.70 -0.51
N LEU A 257 1.79 19.45 -0.09
CA LEU A 257 2.36 19.14 1.23
C LEU A 257 3.82 19.55 1.37
N ILE A 258 4.62 19.47 0.31
CA ILE A 258 6.00 19.99 0.30
C ILE A 258 6.00 21.52 0.51
N ILE A 259 5.15 22.23 -0.22
CA ILE A 259 5.01 23.68 -0.05
C ILE A 259 4.52 24.01 1.36
N PHE A 260 3.48 23.31 1.83
CA PHE A 260 2.93 23.50 3.18
C PHE A 260 3.97 23.27 4.29
N MET A 261 4.89 22.34 4.09
CA MET A 261 5.96 22.03 5.05
C MET A 261 7.08 23.07 5.08
N ILE A 262 7.26 23.81 3.98
CA ILE A 262 8.28 24.87 3.86
C ILE A 262 7.78 26.20 4.45
N VAL A 263 6.50 26.50 4.29
CA VAL A 263 5.85 27.74 4.78
C VAL A 263 5.56 27.66 6.26
#